data_7018c0c35b8f9c1e9c1ea1c5adfa93ab
#
_entry.id   7018c0c35b8f9c1e9c1ea1c5adfa93ab
#
_cell.length_a   1.000
_cell.length_b   1.000
_cell.length_c   1.000
_cell.angle_alpha   90.00
_cell.angle_beta   90.00
_cell.angle_gamma   90.00
#
_symmetry.space_group_name_H-M   'P 1'
#
loop_
_entity.id
_entity.type
_entity.pdbx_description
1 polymer ?
#
loop_
_entity_poly.entity_id
_entity_poly.type
_entity_poly.pdbx_seq_one_letter_code
_entity_poly.pdbx_strand_id
1 'polypeptide(L)' 'LNLTIVNDSGVLGRLCTLIGEQRANISDLHFLDRKPDYFRILVDVDVSDSEHLHTIMVAIEADSYVAALERHKDVELKPK' A
#
# COMPACT_ATOMS: atom_id res chain seq x y z
N LEU A 1 -2.23 4.64 -1.74
CA LEU A 1 -2.17 3.39 -2.52
C LEU A 1 -3.37 2.52 -2.22
N ASN A 2 -3.93 1.95 -3.26
CA ASN A 2 -5.06 1.03 -3.15
C ASN A 2 -4.52 -0.36 -3.42
N LEU A 3 -4.58 -1.24 -2.42
CA LEU A 3 -4.00 -2.58 -2.52
C LEU A 3 -5.06 -3.65 -2.31
N THR A 4 -4.91 -4.73 -3.08
CA THR A 4 -5.66 -5.96 -2.85
C THR A 4 -4.63 -6.98 -2.40
N ILE A 5 -4.77 -7.48 -1.18
CA ILE A 5 -3.81 -8.43 -0.63
C ILE A 5 -4.51 -9.69 -0.16
N VAL A 6 -3.76 -10.78 -0.15
CA VAL A 6 -4.27 -12.07 0.28
C VAL A 6 -4.60 -11.99 1.77
N ASN A 7 -5.76 -12.54 2.14
CA ASN A 7 -6.19 -12.54 3.53
C ASN A 7 -5.54 -13.72 4.24
N ASP A 8 -4.31 -13.51 4.70
CA ASP A 8 -3.54 -14.52 5.37
C ASP A 8 -2.85 -13.86 6.55
N SER A 9 -2.62 -14.62 7.60
CA SER A 9 -2.07 -14.02 8.80
C SER A 9 -0.65 -13.51 8.53
N GLY A 10 -0.36 -12.34 9.04
CA GLY A 10 0.95 -11.75 8.89
C GLY A 10 1.16 -10.95 7.62
N VAL A 11 0.26 -11.04 6.65
CA VAL A 11 0.45 -10.33 5.38
C VAL A 11 0.44 -8.82 5.59
N LEU A 12 -0.48 -8.33 6.39
CA LEU A 12 -0.54 -6.89 6.66
C LEU A 12 0.71 -6.40 7.38
N GLY A 13 1.19 -7.18 8.35
CA GLY A 13 2.42 -6.82 9.03
C GLY A 13 3.62 -6.82 8.10
N ARG A 14 3.67 -7.80 7.20
CA ARG A 14 4.73 -7.89 6.20
C ARG A 14 4.71 -6.67 5.29
N LEU A 15 3.53 -6.25 4.88
CA LEU A 15 3.38 -5.08 4.04
C LEU A 15 3.88 -3.83 4.76
N CYS A 16 3.50 -3.67 6.01
CA CYS A 16 3.93 -2.51 6.79
C CYS A 16 5.45 -2.50 6.97
N THR A 17 6.04 -3.66 7.20
CA THR A 17 7.48 -3.77 7.33
C THR A 17 8.17 -3.38 6.03
N LEU A 18 7.63 -3.86 4.92
CA LEU A 18 8.20 -3.59 3.62
C LEU A 18 8.18 -2.10 3.32
N ILE A 19 7.09 -1.43 3.63
CA ILE A 19 6.98 0.01 3.42
C ILE A 19 7.99 0.74 4.30
N GLY A 20 8.13 0.30 5.54
CA GLY A 20 9.09 0.91 6.44
C GLY A 20 10.53 0.77 5.97
N GLU A 21 10.84 -0.37 5.35
CA GLU A 21 12.17 -0.61 4.82
C GLU A 21 12.50 0.35 3.69
N GLN A 22 11.49 0.87 3.02
CA GLN A 22 11.68 1.85 1.96
C GLN A 22 11.71 3.27 2.51
N ARG A 23 11.80 3.40 3.83
CA ARG A 23 11.90 4.69 4.50
C ARG A 23 10.67 5.55 4.33
N ALA A 24 9.54 4.91 4.17
CA ALA A 24 8.26 5.59 4.09
C ALA A 24 7.52 5.42 5.38
N ASN A 25 6.66 6.36 5.69
CA ASN A 25 5.83 6.29 6.87
C ASN A 25 4.39 6.13 6.43
N ILE A 26 3.67 5.24 7.09
CA ILE A 26 2.25 5.07 6.81
C ILE A 26 1.51 6.09 7.65
N SER A 27 0.84 7.03 6.99
CA SER A 27 0.10 8.06 7.70
C SER A 27 -1.34 7.65 7.97
N ASP A 28 -1.87 6.73 7.16
CA ASP A 28 -3.24 6.29 7.36
C ASP A 28 -3.44 4.95 6.66
N LEU A 29 -4.40 4.17 7.15
CA LEU A 29 -4.70 2.88 6.57
C LEU A 29 -6.18 2.58 6.80
N HIS A 30 -6.90 2.32 5.72
CA HIS A 30 -8.33 2.02 5.78
C HIS A 30 -8.63 0.71 5.08
N PHE A 31 -9.46 -0.10 5.70
CA PHE A 31 -9.95 -1.30 5.03
C PHE A 31 -11.15 -0.91 4.20
N LEU A 32 -11.06 -1.15 2.89
CA LEU A 32 -12.15 -0.85 1.97
C LEU A 32 -13.10 -2.02 1.84
N ASP A 33 -12.55 -3.25 1.91
CA ASP A 33 -13.33 -4.44 1.68
C ASP A 33 -12.63 -5.62 2.33
N ARG A 34 -13.37 -6.52 2.93
CA ARG A 34 -12.81 -7.71 3.56
C ARG A 34 -13.55 -8.94 3.07
N LYS A 35 -12.83 -9.79 2.38
CA LYS A 35 -13.35 -11.04 1.86
C LYS A 35 -12.60 -12.20 2.49
N PRO A 36 -13.16 -13.41 2.45
CA PRO A 36 -12.46 -14.57 3.02
C PRO A 36 -11.10 -14.81 2.38
N ASP A 37 -10.97 -14.54 1.08
CA ASP A 37 -9.77 -14.85 0.34
C ASP A 37 -8.78 -13.69 0.30
N TYR A 38 -9.30 -12.46 0.36
CA TYR A 38 -8.45 -11.28 0.26
C TYR A 38 -9.16 -10.08 0.85
N PHE A 39 -8.41 -9.00 1.06
CA PHE A 39 -9.06 -7.76 1.41
C PHE A 39 -8.37 -6.62 0.68
N ARG A 40 -9.11 -5.53 0.55
CA ARG A 40 -8.62 -4.34 -0.11
C ARG A 40 -8.41 -3.27 0.94
N ILE A 41 -7.29 -2.59 0.84
CA ILE A 41 -6.96 -1.54 1.79
C ILE A 41 -6.50 -0.31 1.03
N LEU A 42 -6.71 0.83 1.66
CA LEU A 42 -6.20 2.09 1.17
C LEU A 42 -5.11 2.52 2.15
N VAL A 43 -3.91 2.70 1.64
CA VAL A 43 -2.77 3.05 2.47
C VAL A 43 -2.23 4.39 2.01
N ASP A 44 -2.15 5.34 2.94
CA ASP A 44 -1.54 6.64 2.66
C ASP A 44 -0.13 6.61 3.20
N VAL A 45 0.82 6.93 2.34
CA VAL A 45 2.22 6.93 2.72
C VAL A 45 2.81 8.32 2.52
N ASP A 46 3.74 8.67 3.40
CA ASP A 46 4.49 9.90 3.27
C ASP A 46 5.77 9.58 2.53
N VAL A 47 5.98 10.24 1.42
CA VAL A 47 7.15 9.98 0.59
C VAL A 47 7.88 11.28 0.29
N SER A 48 9.16 11.16 -0.08
CA SER A 48 9.99 12.33 -0.37
C SER A 48 9.65 12.96 -1.72
N ASP A 49 9.37 12.10 -2.70
CA ASP A 49 9.07 12.57 -4.05
C ASP A 49 8.43 11.42 -4.82
N SER A 50 8.13 11.65 -6.08
CA SER A 50 7.46 10.64 -6.89
C SER A 50 8.34 9.43 -7.18
N GLU A 51 9.65 9.61 -7.21
CA GLU A 51 10.55 8.52 -7.42
C GLU A 51 10.55 7.59 -6.21
N HIS A 52 10.49 8.15 -5.01
CA HIS A 52 10.39 7.38 -3.79
C HIS A 52 9.10 6.56 -3.79
N LEU A 53 7.99 7.17 -4.20
CA LEU A 53 6.73 6.46 -4.29
C LEU A 53 6.84 5.30 -5.28
N HIS A 54 7.46 5.53 -6.42
CA HIS A 54 7.64 4.50 -7.43
C HIS A 54 8.44 3.33 -6.87
N THR A 55 9.50 3.61 -6.14
CA THR A 55 10.32 2.57 -5.52
C THR A 55 9.50 1.73 -4.56
N ILE A 56 8.64 2.37 -3.77
CA ILE A 56 7.77 1.67 -2.83
C ILE A 56 6.81 0.77 -3.59
N MET A 57 6.21 1.29 -4.65
CA MET A 57 5.24 0.52 -5.42
C MET A 57 5.89 -0.71 -6.06
N VAL A 58 7.10 -0.55 -6.58
CA VAL A 58 7.82 -1.68 -7.17
C VAL A 58 8.10 -2.74 -6.11
N ALA A 59 8.51 -2.32 -4.92
CA ALA A 59 8.80 -3.25 -3.85
C ALA A 59 7.55 -4.01 -3.42
N ILE A 60 6.41 -3.31 -3.36
CA ILE A 60 5.15 -3.94 -2.97
C ILE A 60 4.71 -4.93 -4.04
N GLU A 61 4.81 -4.56 -5.30
CA GLU A 61 4.37 -5.42 -6.39
C GLU A 61 5.21 -6.68 -6.49
N ALA A 62 6.42 -6.65 -6.00
CA ALA A 62 7.29 -7.82 -6.00
C ALA A 62 6.87 -8.85 -4.95
N ASP A 63 6.00 -8.48 -4.02
CA ASP A 63 5.57 -9.39 -2.98
C ASP A 63 4.43 -10.26 -3.51
N SER A 64 4.58 -11.57 -3.38
CA SER A 64 3.62 -12.51 -3.95
C SER A 64 2.26 -12.46 -3.25
N TYR A 65 2.17 -11.86 -2.08
CA TYR A 65 0.89 -11.76 -1.38
C TYR A 65 0.07 -10.55 -1.82
N VAL A 66 0.62 -9.72 -2.69
CA VAL A 66 -0.10 -8.55 -3.20
C VAL A 66 -0.69 -8.92 -4.55
N ALA A 67 -2.01 -8.96 -4.62
CA ALA A 67 -2.70 -9.34 -5.85
C ALA A 67 -2.84 -8.17 -6.80
N ALA A 68 -3.01 -6.95 -6.28
CA ALA A 68 -3.16 -5.77 -7.12
C ALA A 68 -2.71 -4.54 -6.36
N LEU A 69 -2.19 -3.58 -7.09
CA LEU A 69 -1.72 -2.33 -6.52
C LEU A 69 -2.05 -1.21 -7.49
N GLU A 70 -2.69 -0.17 -6.99
CA GLU A 70 -2.99 1.00 -7.79
C GLU A 70 -2.70 2.25 -7.00
N ARG A 71 -2.20 3.25 -7.68
CA ARG A 71 -2.03 4.55 -7.07
C ARG A 71 -3.41 5.19 -6.95
N HIS A 72 -3.74 5.65 -5.74
CA HIS A 72 -5.03 6.25 -5.50
C HIS A 72 -5.02 7.68 -6.01
N LYS A 73 -5.86 7.96 -6.98
CA LYS A 73 -5.77 9.23 -7.65
C LYS A 73 -6.41 10.40 -6.94
N ASP A 74 -7.25 10.13 -5.99
CA ASP A 74 -7.90 11.20 -5.27
C ASP A 74 -6.92 12.12 -4.61
N VAL A 75 -5.82 11.57 -4.21
CA VAL A 75 -4.85 12.34 -3.47
C VAL A 75 -4.37 13.52 -4.23
N GLU A 76 -4.18 13.34 -5.51
CA GLU A 76 -3.61 14.37 -6.27
C GLU A 76 -4.56 15.46 -6.59
N LEU A 77 -5.80 15.25 -6.38
CA LEU A 77 -6.75 16.26 -6.63
C LEU A 77 -6.84 17.30 -5.56
N LYS A 78 -6.19 17.04 -4.46
CA LYS A 78 -6.24 17.98 -3.40
C LYS A 78 -5.42 19.13 -3.72
N PRO A 79 -6.02 20.24 -3.93
CA PRO A 79 -5.23 21.40 -4.20
C PRO A 79 -4.62 21.71 -2.89
N LYS A 80 -3.80 22.16 -2.88
CA LYS A 80 -3.27 22.38 -1.67
C LYS A 80 -2.78 23.52 -1.57
#